data_7795ae590b0240e4ed065a6e88b60e72
#
_entry.id   7795ae590b0240e4ed065a6e88b60e72
#
_cell.length_a   1.000
_cell.length_b   1.000
_cell.length_c   1.000
_cell.angle_alpha   90.00
_cell.angle_beta   90.00
_cell.angle_gamma   90.00
#
_symmetry.space_group_name_H-M   'P 1'
#
loop_
_entity.id
_entity.type
_entity.pdbx_description
1 polymer ?
#
loop_
_entity_poly.entity_id
_entity_poly.type
_entity_poly.pdbx_seq_one_letter_code
_entity_poly.pdbx_strand_id
1 'polypeptide(L)'
;MFKKILIANRGEIACRVAATARRLGVRTVAVYSDTDAHARHVRACDEAVHLGGPLPRDSYLQWQRIIDAALAAGAQAVHPGYGFLSENQDFARACADAGLVFIGPPAAAIAAMGSKSAAKALMEKAGVPLVPGYHGDDNDPALLAAQADAIGYPVLI
;
A
#
# COMPACT_ATOMS: atom_id res chain seq x y z
N MET A 1 -0.34 18.02 13.79
CA MET A 1 -1.40 17.15 13.22
C MET A 1 -1.73 17.69 11.83
N PHE A 2 -2.04 16.81 10.86
CA PHE A 2 -2.43 17.25 9.51
C PHE A 2 -3.75 18.02 9.55
N LYS A 3 -3.91 18.97 8.65
CA LYS A 3 -5.19 19.68 8.43
C LYS A 3 -6.04 18.97 7.39
N LYS A 4 -5.41 18.34 6.38
CA LYS A 4 -6.07 17.64 5.28
C LYS A 4 -5.20 16.48 4.78
N ILE A 5 -5.83 15.32 4.53
CA ILE A 5 -5.19 14.14 3.94
C ILE A 5 -5.96 13.66 2.71
N LEU A 6 -5.29 13.06 1.75
CA LEU A 6 -5.92 12.31 0.67
C LEU A 6 -5.93 10.82 1.03
N ILE A 7 -7.04 10.14 0.76
CA ILE A 7 -7.19 8.69 0.97
C ILE A 7 -7.07 8.01 -0.39
N ALA A 8 -5.91 7.40 -0.67
CA ALA A 8 -5.58 6.74 -1.93
C ALA A 8 -6.15 5.30 -1.96
N ASN A 9 -7.43 5.16 -1.70
CA ASN A 9 -8.14 3.88 -1.68
C ASN A 9 -9.64 4.11 -1.88
N ARG A 10 -10.43 3.03 -1.87
CA ARG A 10 -11.88 3.06 -2.08
C ARG A 10 -12.62 2.17 -1.08
N GLY A 11 -13.95 2.18 -1.15
CA GLY A 11 -14.81 1.23 -0.43
C GLY A 11 -14.75 1.38 1.08
N GLU A 12 -14.76 0.26 1.78
CA GLU A 12 -14.82 0.18 3.24
C GLU A 12 -13.64 0.89 3.91
N ILE A 13 -12.42 0.59 3.47
CA ILE A 13 -11.22 1.16 4.08
C ILE A 13 -11.19 2.69 3.98
N ALA A 14 -11.58 3.25 2.84
CA ALA A 14 -11.65 4.70 2.69
C ALA A 14 -12.70 5.33 3.62
N CYS A 15 -13.86 4.70 3.78
CA CYS A 15 -14.88 5.13 4.75
C CYS A 15 -14.36 5.08 6.20
N ARG A 16 -13.63 4.02 6.56
CA ARG A 16 -13.08 3.84 7.90
C ARG A 16 -12.02 4.90 8.22
N VAL A 17 -11.11 5.15 7.29
CA VAL A 17 -10.10 6.21 7.43
C VAL A 17 -10.75 7.58 7.54
N ALA A 18 -11.73 7.90 6.67
CA ALA A 18 -12.47 9.16 6.70
C ALA A 18 -13.19 9.38 8.06
N ALA A 19 -13.83 8.34 8.59
CA ALA A 19 -14.49 8.41 9.89
C ALA A 19 -13.51 8.72 11.04
N THR A 20 -12.32 8.12 11.01
CA THR A 20 -11.29 8.40 12.02
C THR A 20 -10.70 9.79 11.84
N ALA A 21 -10.37 10.20 10.62
CA ALA A 21 -9.87 11.53 10.31
C ALA A 21 -10.84 12.63 10.81
N ARG A 22 -12.14 12.44 10.56
CA ARG A 22 -13.19 13.37 11.04
C ARG A 22 -13.19 13.50 12.55
N ARG A 23 -13.06 12.40 13.30
CA ARG A 23 -12.98 12.44 14.78
C ARG A 23 -11.75 13.19 15.29
N LEU A 24 -10.67 13.19 14.49
CA LEU A 24 -9.43 13.91 14.77
C LEU A 24 -9.43 15.35 14.26
N GLY A 25 -10.52 15.83 13.64
CA GLY A 25 -10.62 17.15 13.05
C GLY A 25 -9.77 17.33 11.78
N VAL A 26 -9.43 16.22 11.09
CA VAL A 26 -8.65 16.21 9.85
C VAL A 26 -9.60 16.08 8.65
N ARG A 27 -9.52 17.03 7.72
CA ARG A 27 -10.29 16.98 6.46
C ARG A 27 -9.76 15.87 5.55
N THR A 28 -10.65 15.33 4.72
CA THR A 28 -10.35 14.19 3.85
C THR A 28 -10.70 14.46 2.40
N VAL A 29 -9.85 13.99 1.50
CA VAL A 29 -10.05 13.97 0.05
C VAL A 29 -10.18 12.51 -0.38
N ALA A 30 -11.32 12.14 -0.95
CA ALA A 30 -11.49 10.85 -1.62
C ALA A 30 -10.92 10.91 -3.04
N VAL A 31 -10.51 9.77 -3.56
CA VAL A 31 -10.30 9.58 -5.00
C VAL A 31 -11.26 8.52 -5.52
N TYR A 32 -11.67 8.63 -6.79
CA TYR A 32 -12.63 7.68 -7.36
C TYR A 32 -12.43 7.45 -8.86
N SER A 33 -12.76 6.25 -9.31
CA SER A 33 -12.87 5.87 -10.73
C SER A 33 -14.27 6.16 -11.26
N ASP A 34 -14.48 6.07 -12.58
CA ASP A 34 -15.79 6.24 -13.21
C ASP A 34 -16.89 5.41 -12.53
N THR A 35 -16.61 4.15 -12.20
CA THR A 35 -17.58 3.25 -11.57
C THR A 35 -17.89 3.60 -10.13
N ASP A 36 -17.01 4.30 -9.45
CA ASP A 36 -17.13 4.63 -8.04
C ASP A 36 -17.64 6.06 -7.77
N ALA A 37 -18.05 6.80 -8.81
CA ALA A 37 -18.48 8.20 -8.69
C ALA A 37 -19.59 8.44 -7.63
N HIS A 38 -20.46 7.46 -7.43
CA HIS A 38 -21.54 7.49 -6.45
C HIS A 38 -21.29 6.60 -5.22
N ALA A 39 -20.09 6.07 -5.06
CA ALA A 39 -19.72 5.18 -3.96
C ALA A 39 -19.80 5.88 -2.60
N ARG A 40 -19.97 5.08 -1.55
CA ARG A 40 -20.13 5.59 -0.19
C ARG A 40 -18.92 6.41 0.28
N HIS A 41 -17.71 5.98 -0.05
CA HIS A 41 -16.47 6.67 0.38
C HIS A 41 -16.36 8.08 -0.22
N VAL A 42 -16.85 8.30 -1.45
CA VAL A 42 -16.87 9.63 -2.09
C VAL A 42 -17.73 10.60 -1.27
N ARG A 43 -18.90 10.14 -0.81
CA ARG A 43 -19.82 10.93 0.04
C ARG A 43 -19.36 11.04 1.49
N ALA A 44 -18.48 10.13 1.95
CA ALA A 44 -17.99 10.12 3.32
C ALA A 44 -16.84 11.10 3.55
N CYS A 45 -16.16 11.54 2.50
CA CYS A 45 -15.06 12.50 2.56
C CYS A 45 -15.56 13.95 2.34
N ASP A 46 -14.71 14.92 2.69
CA ASP A 46 -15.04 16.35 2.56
C ASP A 46 -14.92 16.83 1.12
N GLU A 47 -14.00 16.25 0.36
CA GLU A 47 -13.73 16.53 -1.04
C GLU A 47 -13.51 15.22 -1.79
N ALA A 48 -13.67 15.24 -3.14
CA ALA A 48 -13.43 14.07 -3.96
C ALA A 48 -12.82 14.46 -5.32
N VAL A 49 -11.87 13.66 -5.81
CA VAL A 49 -11.18 13.88 -7.09
C VAL A 49 -11.33 12.64 -7.97
N HIS A 50 -11.76 12.86 -9.20
CA HIS A 50 -11.85 11.82 -10.21
C HIS A 50 -10.45 11.44 -10.73
N LEU A 51 -10.14 10.14 -10.76
CA LEU A 51 -8.85 9.63 -11.22
C LEU A 51 -8.85 9.12 -12.66
N GLY A 52 -9.98 8.70 -13.19
CA GLY A 52 -10.07 8.14 -14.53
C GLY A 52 -10.94 6.91 -14.65
N GLY A 53 -10.63 6.06 -15.62
CA GLY A 53 -11.41 4.92 -16.05
C GLY A 53 -11.74 3.87 -14.99
N PRO A 54 -12.61 2.91 -15.33
CA PRO A 54 -13.19 1.97 -14.37
C PRO A 54 -12.20 0.97 -13.81
N LEU A 55 -11.13 0.64 -14.54
CA LEU A 55 -10.16 -0.36 -14.09
C LEU A 55 -9.16 0.27 -13.11
N PRO A 56 -8.68 -0.48 -12.09
CA PRO A 56 -7.67 0.02 -11.16
C PRO A 56 -6.40 0.54 -11.83
N ARG A 57 -5.94 -0.11 -12.91
CA ARG A 57 -4.77 0.35 -13.70
C ARG A 57 -4.99 1.72 -14.35
N ASP A 58 -6.23 2.11 -14.59
CA ASP A 58 -6.59 3.37 -15.27
C ASP A 58 -6.95 4.47 -14.25
N SER A 59 -6.98 4.15 -12.94
CA SER A 59 -7.39 5.03 -11.85
C SER A 59 -6.52 4.84 -10.60
N TYR A 60 -6.87 3.93 -9.70
CA TYR A 60 -6.27 3.77 -8.36
C TYR A 60 -4.80 3.35 -8.36
N LEU A 61 -4.27 2.80 -9.46
CA LEU A 61 -2.85 2.46 -9.62
C LEU A 61 -2.06 3.54 -10.36
N GLN A 62 -2.72 4.63 -10.78
CA GLN A 62 -2.09 5.79 -11.41
C GLN A 62 -1.53 6.73 -10.32
N TRP A 63 -0.43 6.32 -9.71
CA TRP A 63 0.12 7.03 -8.55
C TRP A 63 0.47 8.50 -8.81
N GLN A 64 0.89 8.86 -10.04
CA GLN A 64 1.13 10.25 -10.38
C GLN A 64 -0.16 11.10 -10.29
N ARG A 65 -1.28 10.60 -10.81
CA ARG A 65 -2.58 11.29 -10.70
C ARG A 65 -3.04 11.46 -9.26
N ILE A 66 -2.70 10.48 -8.39
CA ILE A 66 -3.01 10.56 -6.95
C ILE A 66 -2.19 11.67 -6.28
N ILE A 67 -0.91 11.78 -6.62
CA ILE A 67 -0.03 12.86 -6.12
C ILE A 67 -0.54 14.21 -6.60
N ASP A 68 -0.82 14.35 -7.89
CA ASP A 68 -1.34 15.59 -8.47
C ASP A 68 -2.66 16.01 -7.82
N ALA A 69 -3.57 15.05 -7.58
CA ALA A 69 -4.82 15.28 -6.87
C ALA A 69 -4.59 15.74 -5.42
N ALA A 70 -3.62 15.14 -4.72
CA ALA A 70 -3.29 15.52 -3.35
C ALA A 70 -2.75 16.95 -3.27
N LEU A 71 -1.83 17.30 -4.17
CA LEU A 71 -1.25 18.64 -4.25
C LEU A 71 -2.31 19.69 -4.63
N ALA A 72 -3.11 19.42 -5.65
CA ALA A 72 -4.18 20.32 -6.10
C ALA A 72 -5.24 20.57 -5.01
N ALA A 73 -5.56 19.54 -4.23
CA ALA A 73 -6.47 19.66 -3.10
C ALA A 73 -5.83 20.30 -1.84
N GLY A 74 -4.53 20.55 -1.83
CA GLY A 74 -3.79 21.05 -0.68
C GLY A 74 -3.72 20.06 0.48
N ALA A 75 -3.70 18.76 0.19
CA ALA A 75 -3.47 17.72 1.18
C ALA A 75 -1.99 17.73 1.62
N GLN A 76 -1.75 17.42 2.87
CA GLN A 76 -0.40 17.37 3.46
C GLN A 76 0.15 15.94 3.52
N ALA A 77 -0.74 14.96 3.42
CA ALA A 77 -0.39 13.55 3.51
C ALA A 77 -1.32 12.69 2.66
N VAL A 78 -0.84 11.49 2.34
CA VAL A 78 -1.59 10.47 1.61
C VAL A 78 -1.70 9.21 2.48
N HIS A 79 -2.94 8.75 2.71
CA HIS A 79 -3.19 7.48 3.37
C HIS A 79 -3.51 6.42 2.31
N PRO A 80 -2.66 5.40 2.12
CA PRO A 80 -2.82 4.43 1.04
C PRO A 80 -3.90 3.36 1.33
N GLY A 81 -4.37 3.25 2.57
CA GLY A 81 -5.22 2.14 3.00
C GLY A 81 -4.46 0.81 3.03
N TYR A 82 -5.06 -0.22 2.47
CA TYR A 82 -4.45 -1.53 2.22
C TYR A 82 -4.68 -1.96 0.76
N GLY A 83 -3.85 -2.89 0.23
CA GLY A 83 -3.86 -3.23 -1.18
C GLY A 83 -3.42 -2.06 -2.07
N PHE A 84 -3.77 -2.08 -3.34
CA PHE A 84 -3.39 -1.08 -4.33
C PHE A 84 -1.91 -0.64 -4.20
N LEU A 85 -1.67 0.59 -3.77
CA LEU A 85 -0.34 1.19 -3.67
C LEU A 85 0.24 1.18 -2.24
N SER A 86 -0.42 0.52 -1.28
CA SER A 86 0.01 0.55 0.12
C SER A 86 1.39 -0.09 0.36
N GLU A 87 1.78 -1.04 -0.49
CA GLU A 87 3.06 -1.74 -0.44
C GLU A 87 3.99 -1.36 -1.62
N ASN A 88 3.69 -0.24 -2.29
CA ASN A 88 4.47 0.23 -3.41
C ASN A 88 5.53 1.24 -2.92
N GLN A 89 6.81 0.82 -2.94
CA GLN A 89 7.93 1.65 -2.50
C GLN A 89 8.12 2.91 -3.35
N ASP A 90 7.86 2.82 -4.67
CA ASP A 90 8.07 3.94 -5.59
C ASP A 90 7.00 5.02 -5.37
N PHE A 91 5.77 4.61 -5.08
CA PHE A 91 4.72 5.54 -4.67
C PHE A 91 5.05 6.23 -3.34
N ALA A 92 5.52 5.49 -2.35
CA ALA A 92 5.91 6.08 -1.07
C ALA A 92 7.07 7.09 -1.23
N ARG A 93 8.05 6.77 -2.09
CA ARG A 93 9.14 7.69 -2.44
C ARG A 93 8.63 8.92 -3.18
N ALA A 94 7.81 8.73 -4.20
CA ALA A 94 7.24 9.83 -4.99
C ALA A 94 6.37 10.77 -4.14
N CYS A 95 5.65 10.26 -3.14
CA CYS A 95 4.97 11.13 -2.16
C CYS A 95 5.96 12.02 -1.40
N ALA A 96 7.06 11.44 -0.90
CA ALA A 96 8.08 12.20 -0.17
C ALA A 96 8.75 13.25 -1.06
N ASP A 97 9.10 12.90 -2.31
CA ASP A 97 9.71 13.81 -3.29
C ASP A 97 8.77 14.97 -3.64
N ALA A 98 7.46 14.75 -3.61
CA ALA A 98 6.43 15.76 -3.80
C ALA A 98 6.12 16.58 -2.53
N GLY A 99 6.81 16.35 -1.41
CA GLY A 99 6.56 17.04 -0.14
C GLY A 99 5.31 16.54 0.59
N LEU A 100 4.76 15.40 0.22
CA LEU A 100 3.62 14.76 0.87
C LEU A 100 4.09 13.69 1.87
N VAL A 101 3.47 13.64 3.04
CA VAL A 101 3.74 12.56 3.99
C VAL A 101 2.97 11.31 3.57
N PHE A 102 3.68 10.22 3.29
CA PHE A 102 3.06 8.91 3.14
C PHE A 102 2.71 8.35 4.52
N ILE A 103 1.42 8.13 4.79
CA ILE A 103 0.95 7.57 6.08
C ILE A 103 1.11 6.06 6.03
N GLY A 104 2.30 5.60 6.33
CA GLY A 104 2.71 4.20 6.25
C GLY A 104 4.20 4.04 6.58
N PRO A 105 4.77 2.85 6.33
CA PRO A 105 6.19 2.61 6.51
C PRO A 105 7.04 3.47 5.56
N PRO A 106 8.31 3.76 5.90
CA PRO A 106 9.24 4.38 4.97
C PRO A 106 9.45 3.51 3.72
N ALA A 107 9.71 4.13 2.56
CA ALA A 107 9.93 3.42 1.30
C ALA A 107 11.00 2.30 1.41
N ALA A 108 12.07 2.52 2.17
CA ALA A 108 13.10 1.51 2.41
C ALA A 108 12.59 0.29 3.19
N ALA A 109 11.67 0.49 4.14
CA ALA A 109 11.04 -0.61 4.88
C ALA A 109 10.08 -1.40 4.00
N ILE A 110 9.30 -0.71 3.14
CA ILE A 110 8.43 -1.35 2.15
C ILE A 110 9.27 -2.21 1.21
N ALA A 111 10.40 -1.68 0.70
CA ALA A 111 11.32 -2.40 -0.17
C ALA A 111 11.88 -3.67 0.49
N ALA A 112 12.36 -3.55 1.74
CA ALA A 112 12.94 -4.66 2.49
C ALA A 112 11.93 -5.79 2.76
N MET A 113 10.63 -5.45 2.92
CA MET A 113 9.57 -6.40 3.21
C MET A 113 8.75 -6.81 1.97
N GLY A 114 9.01 -6.19 0.82
CA GLY A 114 8.26 -6.43 -0.42
C GLY A 114 8.55 -7.77 -1.08
N SER A 115 9.73 -8.33 -0.88
CA SER A 115 10.08 -9.69 -1.30
C SER A 115 9.94 -10.65 -0.11
N LYS A 116 9.16 -11.72 -0.27
CA LYS A 116 8.96 -12.72 0.80
C LYS A 116 10.27 -13.40 1.21
N SER A 117 11.13 -13.74 0.24
CA SER A 117 12.43 -14.36 0.50
C SER A 117 13.38 -13.40 1.23
N ALA A 118 13.51 -12.15 0.75
CA ALA A 118 14.35 -11.14 1.39
C ALA A 118 13.84 -10.78 2.80
N ALA A 119 12.52 -10.66 2.97
CA ALA A 119 11.90 -10.39 4.28
C ALA A 119 12.18 -11.52 5.28
N LYS A 120 12.04 -12.79 4.85
CA LYS A 120 12.37 -13.95 5.69
C LYS A 120 13.84 -14.00 6.05
N ALA A 121 14.75 -13.79 5.09
CA ALA A 121 16.18 -13.73 5.38
C ALA A 121 16.54 -12.60 6.36
N LEU A 122 15.89 -11.45 6.27
CA LEU A 122 16.07 -10.34 7.20
C LEU A 122 15.56 -10.70 8.62
N MET A 123 14.38 -11.33 8.72
CA MET A 123 13.79 -11.72 9.99
C MET A 123 14.58 -12.84 10.66
N GLU A 124 15.12 -13.79 9.90
CA GLU A 124 16.01 -14.85 10.41
C GLU A 124 17.25 -14.26 11.08
N LYS A 125 17.92 -13.30 10.41
CA LYS A 125 19.07 -12.58 10.98
C LYS A 125 18.72 -11.81 12.26
N ALA A 126 17.46 -11.36 12.38
CA ALA A 126 16.96 -10.67 13.56
C ALA A 126 16.52 -11.62 14.69
N GLY A 127 16.63 -12.94 14.50
CA GLY A 127 16.20 -13.95 15.49
C GLY A 127 14.69 -14.08 15.66
N VAL A 128 13.91 -13.61 14.68
CA VAL A 128 12.45 -13.76 14.69
C VAL A 128 12.09 -15.18 14.26
N PRO A 129 11.24 -15.91 15.02
CA PRO A 129 10.80 -17.24 14.63
C PRO A 129 10.07 -17.22 13.27
N LEU A 130 10.47 -18.11 12.37
CA LEU A 130 9.91 -18.24 11.03
C LEU A 130 9.28 -19.61 10.85
N VAL A 131 8.30 -19.69 9.97
CA VAL A 131 7.87 -20.97 9.41
C VAL A 131 9.04 -21.54 8.61
N PRO A 132 9.45 -22.82 8.86
CA PRO A 132 10.53 -23.46 8.13
C PRO A 132 10.37 -23.31 6.61
N GLY A 133 11.45 -23.01 5.91
CA GLY A 133 11.39 -22.77 4.47
C GLY A 133 12.76 -22.43 3.89
N TYR A 134 12.89 -22.64 2.59
CA TYR A 134 14.05 -22.19 1.82
C TYR A 134 13.82 -20.76 1.30
N HIS A 135 14.84 -19.90 1.41
CA HIS A 135 14.75 -18.48 1.05
C HIS A 135 15.87 -18.04 0.09
N GLY A 136 16.60 -19.01 -0.49
CA GLY A 136 17.66 -18.71 -1.45
C GLY A 136 17.12 -18.34 -2.83
N ASP A 137 18.00 -17.80 -3.66
CA ASP A 137 17.67 -17.40 -5.04
C ASP A 137 17.84 -18.53 -6.06
N ASP A 138 18.45 -19.64 -5.67
CA ASP A 138 18.65 -20.80 -6.52
C ASP A 138 17.41 -21.69 -6.51
N ASN A 139 16.79 -21.84 -7.69
CA ASN A 139 15.58 -22.64 -7.89
C ASN A 139 15.85 -23.97 -8.61
N ASP A 140 17.09 -24.50 -8.53
CA ASP A 140 17.41 -25.82 -9.08
C ASP A 140 16.48 -26.90 -8.49
N PRO A 141 15.83 -27.74 -9.30
CA PRO A 141 14.87 -28.73 -8.82
C PRO A 141 15.46 -29.73 -7.82
N ALA A 142 16.73 -30.13 -7.97
CA ALA A 142 17.37 -31.06 -7.06
C ALA A 142 17.66 -30.41 -5.71
N LEU A 143 18.04 -29.12 -5.71
CA LEU A 143 18.21 -28.34 -4.49
C LEU A 143 16.85 -28.17 -3.77
N LEU A 144 15.79 -27.80 -4.50
CA LEU A 144 14.47 -27.62 -3.92
C LEU A 144 13.91 -28.93 -3.31
N ALA A 145 14.14 -30.08 -3.98
CA ALA A 145 13.78 -31.39 -3.44
C ALA A 145 14.53 -31.69 -2.13
N ALA A 146 15.84 -31.47 -2.11
CA ALA A 146 16.64 -31.68 -0.90
C ALA A 146 16.23 -30.77 0.25
N GLN A 147 15.86 -29.51 -0.02
CA GLN A 147 15.33 -28.59 0.97
C GLN A 147 13.95 -29.04 1.49
N ALA A 148 13.07 -29.51 0.60
CA ALA A 148 11.76 -30.05 0.99
C ALA A 148 11.90 -31.27 1.89
N ASP A 149 12.81 -32.20 1.58
CA ASP A 149 13.11 -33.37 2.41
C ASP A 149 13.63 -32.97 3.79
N ALA A 150 14.50 -31.97 3.85
CA ALA A 150 15.04 -31.46 5.11
C ALA A 150 13.99 -30.75 6.00
N ILE A 151 13.03 -30.06 5.40
CA ILE A 151 11.94 -29.35 6.09
C ILE A 151 10.87 -30.35 6.57
N GLY A 152 10.62 -31.39 5.80
CA GLY A 152 9.53 -32.36 6.00
C GLY A 152 8.23 -31.98 5.32
N TYR A 153 7.51 -32.99 4.84
CA TYR A 153 6.25 -32.81 4.11
C TYR A 153 5.04 -32.69 5.04
N PRO A 154 3.97 -31.94 4.62
CA PRO A 154 3.80 -31.28 3.31
C PRO A 154 4.54 -29.95 3.20
N VAL A 155 5.04 -29.61 2.02
CA VAL A 155 5.63 -28.31 1.68
C VAL A 155 4.87 -27.63 0.54
N LEU A 156 4.92 -26.32 0.51
CA LEU A 156 4.43 -25.49 -0.59
C LEU A 156 5.63 -24.99 -1.41
N ILE A 157 5.59 -25.17 -2.72
CA ILE A 157 6.62 -24.72 -3.67
C ILE A 157 6.07 -23.55 -4.49
#